data_71fcc247bdb209b4e92b6eb8ae780f35
#
_entry.id   71fcc247bdb209b4e92b6eb8ae780f35
#
_cell.length_a   1.000
_cell.length_b   1.000
_cell.length_c   1.000
_cell.angle_alpha   90.00
_cell.angle_beta   90.00
_cell.angle_gamma   90.00
#
_symmetry.space_group_name_H-M   'P 1'
#
loop_
_entity.id
_entity.type
_entity.pdbx_description
1 polymer ?
#
loop_
_entity_poly.entity_id
_entity_poly.type
_entity_poly.pdbx_seq_one_letter_code
_entity_poly.pdbx_strand_id
1 'polypeptide(L)'
;MPVSPNEAFLRLVWTHGLYTRLDPPGIEVIDPGSAGPEDGIDAVNARIALEGTEISGPVAIHERASDWRKHLHHIDSKYDRCILHVVAHDDAVVCRTDGSVVPTVTMSCPRELQERYLGLLEGSESYRCGQTLAQMPEVKLYGLLTELTVERLERKYNDFLSLYRETGNDWNETFYVMLFRTMGA
;
A
#
# COMPACT_ATOMS: atom_id res chain seq x y z
N MET A 1 -6.04 13.26 23.84
CA MET A 1 -6.78 12.17 23.19
C MET A 1 -5.81 11.47 22.25
N PRO A 2 -5.81 10.13 22.12
CA PRO A 2 -4.98 9.50 21.10
C PRO A 2 -5.42 10.02 19.73
N VAL A 3 -4.43 10.41 18.92
CA VAL A 3 -4.69 10.86 17.54
C VAL A 3 -5.05 9.65 16.71
N SER A 4 -6.18 9.71 16.04
CA SER A 4 -6.62 8.62 15.16
C SER A 4 -5.71 8.52 13.93
N PRO A 5 -5.20 7.34 13.58
CA PRO A 5 -4.43 7.17 12.37
C PRO A 5 -5.34 7.42 11.16
N ASN A 6 -4.86 8.17 10.18
CA ASN A 6 -5.57 8.31 8.92
C ASN A 6 -5.19 7.17 7.95
N GLU A 7 -5.97 6.94 6.92
CA GLU A 7 -5.74 5.85 5.95
C GLU A 7 -4.36 5.93 5.28
N ALA A 8 -3.87 7.13 4.95
CA ALA A 8 -2.56 7.29 4.33
C ALA A 8 -1.41 6.84 5.27
N PHE A 9 -1.55 7.08 6.57
CA PHE A 9 -0.61 6.57 7.57
C PHE A 9 -0.70 5.05 7.69
N LEU A 10 -1.91 4.49 7.72
CA LEU A 10 -2.09 3.04 7.79
C LEU A 10 -1.53 2.33 6.56
N ARG A 11 -1.71 2.88 5.36
CA ARG A 11 -1.11 2.38 4.12
C ARG A 11 0.42 2.35 4.20
N LEU A 12 1.03 3.45 4.68
CA LEU A 12 2.48 3.52 4.89
C LEU A 12 2.95 2.45 5.88
N VAL A 13 2.26 2.30 7.00
CA VAL A 13 2.60 1.30 8.03
C VAL A 13 2.49 -0.12 7.48
N TRP A 14 1.43 -0.43 6.72
CA TRP A 14 1.24 -1.72 6.08
C TRP A 14 2.35 -2.03 5.08
N THR A 15 2.57 -1.13 4.10
CA THR A 15 3.52 -1.33 3.00
C THR A 15 4.95 -1.56 3.49
N HIS A 16 5.33 -0.92 4.60
CA HIS A 16 6.69 -1.02 5.15
C HIS A 16 6.81 -1.97 6.35
N GLY A 17 5.74 -2.69 6.72
CA GLY A 17 5.76 -3.62 7.85
C GLY A 17 6.06 -2.95 9.19
N LEU A 18 5.67 -1.68 9.37
CA LEU A 18 5.98 -0.87 10.55
C LEU A 18 4.98 -1.06 11.70
N TYR A 19 4.04 -1.98 11.58
CA TYR A 19 3.09 -2.33 12.63
C TYR A 19 3.74 -3.18 13.72
N THR A 20 3.21 -3.08 14.93
CA THR A 20 3.67 -3.87 16.09
C THR A 20 2.90 -5.18 16.24
N ARG A 21 1.63 -5.19 15.79
CA ARG A 21 0.72 -6.32 15.97
C ARG A 21 -0.42 -6.27 14.96
N LEU A 22 -0.84 -7.45 14.52
CA LEU A 22 -2.13 -7.70 13.88
C LEU A 22 -3.01 -8.54 14.82
N ASP A 23 -4.29 -8.16 14.96
CA ASP A 23 -5.26 -8.82 15.85
C ASP A 23 -6.57 -9.05 15.08
N PRO A 24 -7.15 -10.29 15.04
CA PRO A 24 -6.71 -11.49 15.75
C PRO A 24 -5.37 -12.05 15.24
N PRO A 25 -4.63 -12.77 16.11
CA PRO A 25 -3.39 -13.45 15.72
C PRO A 25 -3.71 -14.60 14.75
N GLY A 26 -2.71 -15.04 13.98
CA GLY A 26 -2.85 -16.14 13.00
C GLY A 26 -2.72 -15.70 11.56
N ILE A 27 -2.45 -14.40 11.34
CA ILE A 27 -2.12 -13.87 10.03
C ILE A 27 -0.63 -13.52 9.99
N GLU A 28 0.08 -14.10 9.03
CA GLU A 28 1.46 -13.78 8.72
C GLU A 28 1.50 -13.08 7.36
N VAL A 29 2.12 -11.90 7.32
CA VAL A 29 2.30 -11.15 6.08
C VAL A 29 3.61 -11.58 5.44
N ILE A 30 3.52 -12.31 4.33
CA ILE A 30 4.67 -12.78 3.55
C ILE A 30 5.15 -11.67 2.63
N ASP A 31 4.20 -10.97 2.00
CA ASP A 31 4.43 -9.84 1.11
C ASP A 31 3.26 -8.86 1.26
N PRO A 32 3.48 -7.60 1.65
CA PRO A 32 2.40 -6.63 1.80
C PRO A 32 1.75 -6.22 0.47
N GLY A 33 2.34 -6.61 -0.65
CA GLY A 33 1.92 -6.20 -1.98
C GLY A 33 2.45 -4.84 -2.41
N SER A 34 2.03 -4.40 -3.57
CA SER A 34 2.33 -3.07 -4.11
C SER A 34 1.12 -2.14 -4.00
N ALA A 35 1.37 -0.83 -4.00
CA ALA A 35 0.30 0.17 -3.98
C ALA A 35 -0.66 -0.07 -5.14
N GLY A 36 -1.94 -0.10 -4.83
CA GLY A 36 -3.01 -0.18 -5.81
C GLY A 36 -3.23 1.13 -6.57
N PRO A 37 -4.12 1.14 -7.58
CA PRO A 37 -4.50 2.37 -8.29
C PRO A 37 -5.19 3.36 -7.34
N GLU A 38 -5.06 4.67 -7.61
CA GLU A 38 -5.60 5.74 -6.75
C GLU A 38 -7.10 5.61 -6.47
N ASP A 39 -7.88 5.09 -7.43
CA ASP A 39 -9.34 4.94 -7.34
C ASP A 39 -9.78 3.51 -6.93
N GLY A 40 -8.93 2.75 -6.26
CA GLY A 40 -9.19 1.34 -6.02
C GLY A 40 -8.68 0.81 -4.69
N ILE A 41 -8.40 -0.48 -4.71
CA ILE A 41 -7.88 -1.23 -3.55
C ILE A 41 -6.48 -0.74 -3.18
N ASP A 42 -6.19 -0.66 -1.88
CA ASP A 42 -4.99 -0.04 -1.33
C ASP A 42 -3.69 -0.78 -1.64
N ALA A 43 -3.72 -2.11 -1.57
CA ALA A 43 -2.60 -2.95 -1.95
C ALA A 43 -3.06 -4.08 -2.87
N VAL A 44 -2.28 -4.36 -3.90
CA VAL A 44 -2.50 -5.46 -4.86
C VAL A 44 -1.38 -6.47 -4.78
N ASN A 45 -1.72 -7.74 -5.13
CA ASN A 45 -0.76 -8.86 -5.11
C ASN A 45 -0.11 -9.13 -3.74
N ALA A 46 -0.77 -8.76 -2.64
CA ALA A 46 -0.31 -9.14 -1.31
C ALA A 46 -0.34 -10.67 -1.15
N ARG A 47 0.57 -11.21 -0.37
CA ARG A 47 0.61 -12.62 0.03
C ARG A 47 0.63 -12.71 1.54
N ILE A 48 -0.35 -13.43 2.06
CA ILE A 48 -0.49 -13.65 3.50
C ILE A 48 -0.68 -15.15 3.77
N ALA A 49 -0.26 -15.61 4.92
CA ALA A 49 -0.67 -16.90 5.44
C ALA A 49 -1.77 -16.69 6.48
N LEU A 50 -2.93 -17.30 6.24
CA LEU A 50 -4.06 -17.31 7.15
C LEU A 50 -4.21 -18.73 7.68
N GLU A 51 -4.05 -18.92 9.00
CA GLU A 51 -4.10 -20.24 9.64
C GLU A 51 -3.18 -21.28 8.96
N GLY A 52 -2.01 -20.85 8.48
CA GLY A 52 -1.03 -21.68 7.79
C GLY A 52 -1.31 -21.93 6.30
N THR A 53 -2.40 -21.39 5.75
CA THR A 53 -2.69 -21.44 4.32
C THR A 53 -2.27 -20.15 3.63
N GLU A 54 -1.37 -20.25 2.65
CA GLU A 54 -0.95 -19.08 1.86
C GLU A 54 -2.04 -18.69 0.86
N ILE A 55 -2.43 -17.42 0.88
CA ILE A 55 -3.37 -16.82 -0.07
C ILE A 55 -2.79 -15.54 -0.64
N SER A 56 -3.13 -15.24 -1.88
CA SER A 56 -2.67 -14.06 -2.61
C SER A 56 -3.85 -13.26 -3.15
N GLY A 57 -3.78 -11.95 -3.02
CA GLY A 57 -4.83 -11.08 -3.51
C GLY A 57 -4.73 -9.64 -3.00
N PRO A 58 -5.76 -8.84 -3.28
CA PRO A 58 -5.81 -7.45 -2.84
C PRO A 58 -6.11 -7.32 -1.35
N VAL A 59 -5.60 -6.23 -0.75
CA VAL A 59 -5.84 -5.83 0.64
C VAL A 59 -6.44 -4.44 0.67
N ALA A 60 -7.52 -4.26 1.43
CA ALA A 60 -8.13 -2.96 1.68
C ALA A 60 -7.72 -2.43 3.07
N ILE A 61 -7.50 -1.12 3.18
CA ILE A 61 -7.00 -0.48 4.40
C ILE A 61 -7.87 0.71 4.74
N HIS A 62 -8.49 0.70 5.92
CA HIS A 62 -9.35 1.79 6.39
C HIS A 62 -9.03 2.16 7.83
N GLU A 63 -9.47 3.31 8.27
CA GLU A 63 -9.40 3.68 9.68
C GLU A 63 -10.37 2.85 10.52
N ARG A 64 -11.60 2.67 10.03
CA ARG A 64 -12.65 1.89 10.69
C ARG A 64 -13.20 0.83 9.77
N ALA A 65 -13.61 -0.30 10.34
CA ALA A 65 -14.27 -1.34 9.55
C ALA A 65 -15.58 -0.85 8.91
N SER A 66 -16.32 0.04 9.59
CA SER A 66 -17.54 0.66 9.07
C SER A 66 -17.33 1.54 7.82
N ASP A 67 -16.10 2.01 7.54
CA ASP A 67 -15.76 2.78 6.35
C ASP A 67 -15.93 1.95 5.07
N TRP A 68 -15.82 0.62 5.14
CA TRP A 68 -16.15 -0.29 4.05
C TRP A 68 -17.54 -0.03 3.44
N ARG A 69 -18.55 0.14 4.30
CA ARG A 69 -19.91 0.46 3.85
C ARG A 69 -20.05 1.91 3.41
N LYS A 70 -19.39 2.83 4.10
CA LYS A 70 -19.41 4.25 3.79
C LYS A 70 -18.83 4.54 2.39
N HIS A 71 -17.79 3.79 2.01
CA HIS A 71 -17.17 3.86 0.68
C HIS A 71 -17.87 2.97 -0.35
N LEU A 72 -18.99 2.30 0.00
CA LEU A 72 -19.79 1.45 -0.86
C LEU A 72 -19.07 0.19 -1.39
N HIS A 73 -18.01 -0.27 -0.73
CA HIS A 73 -17.26 -1.45 -1.16
C HIS A 73 -18.08 -2.75 -1.10
N HIS A 74 -19.12 -2.81 -0.26
CA HIS A 74 -20.04 -3.95 -0.16
C HIS A 74 -20.93 -4.16 -1.40
N ILE A 75 -20.95 -3.21 -2.34
CA ILE A 75 -21.66 -3.31 -3.62
C ILE A 75 -20.75 -3.14 -4.83
N ASP A 76 -19.44 -3.01 -4.63
CA ASP A 76 -18.45 -2.89 -5.70
C ASP A 76 -17.70 -4.23 -5.90
N SER A 77 -17.93 -4.89 -7.03
CA SER A 77 -17.32 -6.17 -7.39
C SER A 77 -15.80 -6.15 -7.47
N LYS A 78 -15.16 -4.98 -7.56
CA LYS A 78 -13.69 -4.85 -7.48
C LYS A 78 -13.16 -5.38 -6.15
N TYR A 79 -13.94 -5.27 -5.06
CA TYR A 79 -13.57 -5.69 -3.72
C TYR A 79 -13.92 -7.15 -3.40
N ASP A 80 -14.59 -7.88 -4.30
CA ASP A 80 -14.95 -9.30 -4.09
C ASP A 80 -13.73 -10.22 -3.97
N ARG A 81 -12.60 -9.81 -4.53
CA ARG A 81 -11.33 -10.55 -4.43
C ARG A 81 -10.47 -10.12 -3.23
N CYS A 82 -10.92 -9.15 -2.43
CA CYS A 82 -10.19 -8.69 -1.27
C CYS A 82 -9.96 -9.85 -0.29
N ILE A 83 -8.68 -10.17 -0.02
CA ILE A 83 -8.29 -11.28 0.85
C ILE A 83 -8.22 -10.89 2.31
N LEU A 84 -7.99 -9.59 2.59
CA LEU A 84 -7.83 -9.06 3.92
C LEU A 84 -8.29 -7.60 3.98
N HIS A 85 -8.99 -7.25 5.05
CA HIS A 85 -9.32 -5.89 5.41
C HIS A 85 -8.52 -5.49 6.64
N VAL A 86 -7.66 -4.48 6.53
CA VAL A 86 -6.80 -3.99 7.61
C VAL A 86 -7.36 -2.69 8.15
N VAL A 87 -7.58 -2.61 9.46
CA VAL A 87 -8.21 -1.44 10.09
C VAL A 87 -7.47 -1.00 11.35
N ALA A 88 -7.63 0.26 11.75
CA ALA A 88 -7.24 0.71 13.09
C ALA A 88 -8.30 0.34 14.13
N HIS A 89 -9.59 0.34 13.75
CA HIS A 89 -10.73 0.07 14.63
C HIS A 89 -11.70 -0.89 13.95
N ASP A 90 -11.86 -2.09 14.51
CA ASP A 90 -12.83 -3.09 14.06
C ASP A 90 -14.17 -2.85 14.77
N ASP A 91 -15.03 -2.04 14.16
CA ASP A 91 -16.32 -1.61 14.67
C ASP A 91 -17.51 -2.20 13.89
N ALA A 92 -17.28 -3.00 12.85
CA ALA A 92 -18.34 -3.60 12.04
C ALA A 92 -17.87 -4.83 11.28
N VAL A 93 -18.74 -5.83 11.15
CA VAL A 93 -18.52 -6.94 10.23
C VAL A 93 -18.71 -6.46 8.79
N VAL A 94 -17.74 -6.75 7.92
CA VAL A 94 -17.76 -6.35 6.50
C VAL A 94 -17.96 -7.57 5.60
N CYS A 95 -18.73 -7.36 4.53
CA CYS A 95 -19.07 -8.41 3.57
C CYS A 95 -18.80 -7.94 2.14
N ARG A 96 -18.54 -8.91 1.26
CA ARG A 96 -18.47 -8.73 -0.19
C ARG A 96 -19.88 -8.61 -0.80
N THR A 97 -19.95 -8.43 -2.11
CA THR A 97 -21.23 -8.32 -2.83
C THR A 97 -22.08 -9.59 -2.72
N ASP A 98 -21.46 -10.76 -2.59
CA ASP A 98 -22.12 -12.07 -2.42
C ASP A 98 -22.52 -12.36 -0.96
N GLY A 99 -22.27 -11.43 -0.04
CA GLY A 99 -22.56 -11.59 1.39
C GLY A 99 -21.50 -12.37 2.18
N SER A 100 -20.45 -12.89 1.54
CA SER A 100 -19.34 -13.54 2.26
C SER A 100 -18.55 -12.52 3.09
N VAL A 101 -18.12 -12.94 4.29
CA VAL A 101 -17.36 -12.06 5.20
C VAL A 101 -15.93 -11.87 4.68
N VAL A 102 -15.45 -10.64 4.73
CA VAL A 102 -14.03 -10.33 4.47
C VAL A 102 -13.25 -10.50 5.78
N PRO A 103 -12.17 -11.29 5.81
CA PRO A 103 -11.29 -11.36 6.98
C PRO A 103 -10.80 -9.96 7.36
N THR A 104 -11.04 -9.54 8.61
CA THR A 104 -10.67 -8.21 9.08
C THR A 104 -9.67 -8.34 10.23
N VAL A 105 -8.63 -7.50 10.23
CA VAL A 105 -7.64 -7.41 11.30
C VAL A 105 -7.43 -5.98 11.74
N THR A 106 -7.25 -5.82 13.05
CA THR A 106 -6.82 -4.55 13.63
C THR A 106 -5.30 -4.45 13.60
N MET A 107 -4.79 -3.38 13.02
CA MET A 107 -3.36 -3.10 12.94
C MET A 107 -2.95 -2.07 13.99
N SER A 108 -2.04 -2.47 14.89
CA SER A 108 -1.48 -1.59 15.92
C SER A 108 -0.14 -1.01 15.46
N CYS A 109 0.07 0.29 15.68
CA CYS A 109 1.27 1.02 15.30
C CYS A 109 1.97 1.62 16.52
N PRO A 110 3.32 1.77 16.49
CA PRO A 110 4.03 2.51 17.53
C PRO A 110 3.56 3.97 17.58
N ARG A 111 3.32 4.45 18.80
CA ARG A 111 2.85 5.84 19.02
C ARG A 111 3.87 6.87 18.50
N GLU A 112 5.16 6.61 18.71
CA GLU A 112 6.23 7.51 18.25
C GLU A 112 6.24 7.65 16.72
N LEU A 113 5.91 6.58 15.98
CA LEU A 113 5.83 6.62 14.53
C LEU A 113 4.66 7.51 14.09
N GLN A 114 3.51 7.39 14.75
CA GLN A 114 2.34 8.20 14.47
C GLN A 114 2.61 9.69 14.76
N GLU A 115 3.24 10.01 15.89
CA GLU A 115 3.59 11.38 16.26
C GLU A 115 4.58 12.01 15.25
N ARG A 116 5.58 11.23 14.78
CA ARG A 116 6.52 11.67 13.73
C ARG A 116 5.82 11.92 12.40
N TYR A 117 4.91 11.03 11.99
CA TYR A 117 4.16 11.20 10.76
C TYR A 117 3.31 12.49 10.80
N LEU A 118 2.63 12.74 11.89
CA LEU A 118 1.85 13.98 12.08
C LEU A 118 2.74 15.22 12.06
N GLY A 119 3.90 15.20 12.72
CA GLY A 119 4.86 16.28 12.67
C GLY A 119 5.35 16.61 11.24
N LEU A 120 5.48 15.56 10.39
CA LEU A 120 5.80 15.77 8.97
C LEU A 120 4.64 16.39 8.19
N LEU A 121 3.38 16.15 8.58
CA LEU A 121 2.21 16.74 7.93
C LEU A 121 2.00 18.21 8.32
N GLU A 122 2.33 18.59 9.56
CA GLU A 122 2.16 19.94 10.08
C GLU A 122 3.26 20.91 9.61
N GLY A 123 4.38 20.39 9.08
CA GLY A 123 5.48 21.21 8.55
C GLY A 123 5.04 22.09 7.39
N SER A 124 5.23 23.40 7.53
CA SER A 124 4.85 24.43 6.53
C SER A 124 5.81 24.54 5.34
N GLU A 125 6.84 23.72 5.26
CA GLU A 125 7.86 23.78 4.22
C GLU A 125 7.47 23.03 2.96
N SER A 126 7.90 23.56 1.81
CA SER A 126 7.68 22.97 0.46
C SER A 126 8.10 21.50 0.33
N TYR A 127 9.05 21.09 1.19
CA TYR A 127 9.55 19.72 1.26
C TYR A 127 9.49 19.24 2.71
N ARG A 128 8.57 18.35 3.03
CA ARG A 128 8.34 17.81 4.38
C ARG A 128 9.59 17.20 5.03
N CYS A 129 10.52 16.67 4.22
CA CYS A 129 11.79 16.10 4.67
C CYS A 129 12.99 17.04 4.52
N GLY A 130 12.78 18.30 4.11
CA GLY A 130 13.86 19.23 3.79
C GLY A 130 14.84 19.47 4.92
N GLN A 131 14.38 19.67 6.14
CA GLN A 131 15.24 19.85 7.31
C GLN A 131 16.07 18.60 7.63
N THR A 132 15.45 17.42 7.55
CA THR A 132 16.15 16.15 7.79
C THR A 132 17.22 15.90 6.73
N LEU A 133 16.91 16.17 5.46
CA LEU A 133 17.86 16.03 4.35
C LEU A 133 19.02 17.03 4.46
N ALA A 134 18.74 18.29 4.84
CA ALA A 134 19.77 19.33 5.03
C ALA A 134 20.77 18.99 6.16
N GLN A 135 20.36 18.20 7.14
CA GLN A 135 21.21 17.76 8.25
C GLN A 135 21.88 16.41 7.99
N MET A 136 21.54 15.74 6.89
CA MET A 136 22.08 14.42 6.56
C MET A 136 23.52 14.54 6.06
N PRO A 137 24.45 13.68 6.56
CA PRO A 137 25.80 13.61 5.99
C PRO A 137 25.76 13.31 4.49
N GLU A 138 26.57 14.00 3.71
CA GLU A 138 26.60 13.94 2.25
C GLU A 138 26.73 12.50 1.71
N VAL A 139 27.57 11.68 2.36
CA VAL A 139 27.74 10.25 2.02
C VAL A 139 26.44 9.46 2.16
N LYS A 140 25.65 9.73 3.20
CA LYS A 140 24.34 9.09 3.39
C LYS A 140 23.32 9.57 2.36
N LEU A 141 23.36 10.85 2.01
CA LEU A 141 22.48 11.43 0.99
C LEU A 141 22.76 10.79 -0.39
N TYR A 142 24.03 10.66 -0.78
CA TYR A 142 24.41 9.96 -2.02
C TYR A 142 24.01 8.49 -2.00
N GLY A 143 24.19 7.79 -0.86
CA GLY A 143 23.71 6.41 -0.69
C GLY A 143 22.23 6.27 -0.93
N LEU A 144 21.41 7.13 -0.28
CA LEU A 144 19.97 7.15 -0.43
C LEU A 144 19.54 7.45 -1.89
N LEU A 145 20.14 8.45 -2.53
CA LEU A 145 19.83 8.78 -3.92
C LEU A 145 20.18 7.65 -4.87
N THR A 146 21.27 6.95 -4.62
CA THR A 146 21.68 5.77 -5.41
C THR A 146 20.67 4.64 -5.24
N GLU A 147 20.27 4.33 -4.02
CA GLU A 147 19.27 3.30 -3.69
C GLU A 147 17.93 3.59 -4.37
N LEU A 148 17.40 4.81 -4.20
CA LEU A 148 16.16 5.24 -4.85
C LEU A 148 16.24 5.20 -6.39
N THR A 149 17.44 5.48 -6.95
CA THR A 149 17.65 5.41 -8.40
C THR A 149 17.61 3.97 -8.88
N VAL A 150 18.26 3.05 -8.18
CA VAL A 150 18.24 1.61 -8.50
C VAL A 150 16.81 1.07 -8.41
N GLU A 151 16.11 1.34 -7.31
CA GLU A 151 14.72 0.93 -7.12
C GLU A 151 13.81 1.45 -8.27
N ARG A 152 13.97 2.71 -8.64
CA ARG A 152 13.24 3.28 -9.77
C ARG A 152 13.54 2.58 -11.10
N LEU A 153 14.80 2.25 -11.35
CA LEU A 153 15.20 1.54 -12.56
C LEU A 153 14.65 0.12 -12.58
N GLU A 154 14.72 -0.60 -11.46
CA GLU A 154 14.16 -1.94 -11.34
C GLU A 154 12.65 -1.95 -11.57
N ARG A 155 11.91 -1.01 -10.97
CA ARG A 155 10.48 -0.86 -11.22
C ARG A 155 10.20 -0.62 -12.71
N LYS A 156 10.90 0.33 -13.34
CA LYS A 156 10.74 0.63 -14.77
C LYS A 156 11.09 -0.55 -15.66
N TYR A 157 12.11 -1.32 -15.28
CA TYR A 157 12.49 -2.54 -15.98
C TYR A 157 11.41 -3.61 -15.89
N ASN A 158 10.82 -3.80 -14.70
CA ASN A 158 9.74 -4.76 -14.49
C ASN A 158 8.47 -4.33 -15.25
N ASP A 159 8.10 -3.04 -15.22
CA ASP A 159 7.01 -2.49 -16.03
C ASP A 159 7.21 -2.79 -17.53
N PHE A 160 8.45 -2.56 -18.01
CA PHE A 160 8.82 -2.86 -19.40
C PHE A 160 8.70 -4.34 -19.71
N LEU A 161 9.23 -5.22 -18.85
CA LEU A 161 9.17 -6.67 -19.08
C LEU A 161 7.72 -7.20 -19.08
N SER A 162 6.86 -6.66 -18.23
CA SER A 162 5.45 -7.02 -18.19
C SER A 162 4.79 -6.66 -19.52
N LEU A 163 4.96 -5.42 -19.97
CA LEU A 163 4.42 -4.96 -21.23
C LEU A 163 4.99 -5.73 -22.43
N TYR A 164 6.30 -6.03 -22.44
CA TYR A 164 6.94 -6.81 -23.50
C TYR A 164 6.34 -8.21 -23.65
N ARG A 165 5.97 -8.84 -22.53
CA ARG A 165 5.27 -10.14 -22.54
C ARG A 165 3.82 -10.00 -23.02
N GLU A 166 3.12 -8.94 -22.60
CA GLU A 166 1.75 -8.65 -23.02
C GLU A 166 1.64 -8.41 -24.54
N THR A 167 2.65 -7.78 -25.15
CA THR A 167 2.73 -7.54 -26.60
C THR A 167 3.30 -8.73 -27.39
N GLY A 168 3.33 -9.92 -26.80
CA GLY A 168 3.83 -11.11 -27.48
C GLY A 168 5.32 -11.08 -27.80
N ASN A 169 6.11 -10.35 -27.00
CA ASN A 169 7.56 -10.11 -27.18
C ASN A 169 7.90 -9.26 -28.43
N ASP A 170 7.00 -8.39 -28.84
CA ASP A 170 7.24 -7.43 -29.92
C ASP A 170 7.86 -6.13 -29.37
N TRP A 171 9.12 -5.86 -29.76
CA TRP A 171 9.85 -4.65 -29.35
C TRP A 171 9.24 -3.37 -29.87
N ASN A 172 8.75 -3.37 -31.12
CA ASN A 172 8.19 -2.17 -31.75
C ASN A 172 6.88 -1.78 -31.06
N GLU A 173 6.00 -2.75 -30.88
CA GLU A 173 4.72 -2.52 -30.20
C GLU A 173 4.95 -2.07 -28.75
N THR A 174 5.82 -2.75 -28.00
CA THR A 174 6.20 -2.37 -26.66
C THR A 174 6.72 -0.93 -26.57
N PHE A 175 7.63 -0.58 -27.50
CA PHE A 175 8.20 0.77 -27.56
C PHE A 175 7.12 1.84 -27.80
N TYR A 176 6.24 1.63 -28.76
CA TYR A 176 5.18 2.60 -29.05
C TYR A 176 4.20 2.74 -27.88
N VAL A 177 3.77 1.64 -27.26
CA VAL A 177 2.89 1.69 -26.08
C VAL A 177 3.56 2.45 -24.93
N MET A 178 4.84 2.19 -24.65
CA MET A 178 5.57 2.94 -23.62
C MET A 178 5.69 4.42 -23.96
N LEU A 179 5.99 4.75 -25.21
CA LEU A 179 6.11 6.13 -25.65
C LEU A 179 4.79 6.89 -25.43
N PHE A 180 3.67 6.33 -25.87
CA PHE A 180 2.36 6.95 -25.69
C PHE A 180 1.97 7.08 -24.22
N ARG A 181 2.21 6.06 -23.37
CA ARG A 181 1.98 6.16 -21.91
C ARG A 181 2.80 7.29 -21.28
N THR A 182 4.03 7.53 -21.74
CA THR A 182 4.86 8.62 -21.19
C THR A 182 4.44 10.01 -21.69
N MET A 183 3.73 10.08 -22.80
CA MET A 183 3.19 11.33 -23.36
C MET A 183 1.79 11.67 -22.82
N GLY A 184 1.21 10.83 -21.95
CA GLY A 184 -0.09 11.06 -21.33
C GLY A 184 -1.28 10.73 -22.24
N ALA A 185 -1.11 9.82 -23.16
CA ALA A 185 -2.17 9.31 -24.04
C ALA A 185 -2.76 8.00 -23.50
#